data_22d3c55f37a42c876a2c8879eda5372c
#
_entry.id   22d3c55f37a42c876a2c8879eda5372c
#
_cell.length_a   1.000
_cell.length_b   1.000
_cell.length_c   1.000
_cell.angle_alpha   90.00
_cell.angle_beta   90.00
_cell.angle_gamma   90.00
#
_symmetry.space_group_name_H-M   'P 1'
#
loop_
_entity.id
_entity.type
_entity.pdbx_description
1 polymer ?
#
loop_
_entity_poly.entity_id
_entity_poly.type
_entity_poly.pdbx_seq_one_letter_code
_entity_poly.pdbx_strand_id
1 'polypeptide(L)'
;TNGAIAAVVVIDAVARLLPGALGDARSSEEESFSNGLLEAPAYTKPNVFRDMPVPEVFLSGNHKAIAEWKLEHALERTKTNRPDLYEAWAAAHPEHFSPKKKKKRTKLTHYKPRPEQQMPQDTPEN
;
A
#
# COMPACT_ATOMS: atom_id res chain seq x y z
N THR A 1 -20.76 -24.63 -13.85
CA THR A 1 -20.27 -24.22 -12.51
C THR A 1 -21.39 -24.05 -11.47
N ASN A 2 -22.68 -24.08 -11.90
CA ASN A 2 -23.86 -23.99 -11.03
C ASN A 2 -23.75 -22.96 -9.86
N GLY A 3 -23.13 -21.83 -10.13
CA GLY A 3 -22.98 -20.76 -9.12
C GLY A 3 -21.90 -21.01 -8.05
N ALA A 4 -21.14 -22.09 -8.11
CA ALA A 4 -20.12 -22.40 -7.09
C ALA A 4 -19.09 -21.29 -6.93
N ILE A 5 -18.61 -20.69 -8.02
CA ILE A 5 -17.64 -19.58 -7.97
C ILE A 5 -18.27 -18.35 -7.30
N ALA A 6 -19.51 -18.02 -7.64
CA ALA A 6 -20.21 -16.91 -6.99
C ALA A 6 -20.42 -17.16 -5.49
N ALA A 7 -20.74 -18.41 -5.11
CA ALA A 7 -20.86 -18.78 -3.71
C ALA A 7 -19.54 -18.61 -2.94
N VAL A 8 -18.40 -18.99 -3.53
CA VAL A 8 -17.08 -18.79 -2.92
C VAL A 8 -16.80 -17.32 -2.68
N VAL A 9 -17.10 -16.42 -3.64
CA VAL A 9 -16.92 -14.97 -3.47
C VAL A 9 -17.75 -14.42 -2.32
N VAL A 10 -19.02 -14.85 -2.21
CA VAL A 10 -19.91 -14.44 -1.12
C VAL A 10 -19.41 -14.96 0.24
N ILE A 11 -18.99 -16.24 0.28
CA ILE A 11 -18.46 -16.86 1.51
C ILE A 11 -17.18 -16.13 1.96
N ASP A 12 -16.25 -15.83 1.04
CA ASP A 12 -15.02 -15.10 1.36
C ASP A 12 -15.34 -13.71 1.93
N ALA A 13 -16.24 -12.97 1.27
CA ALA A 13 -16.65 -11.64 1.72
C ALA A 13 -17.30 -11.66 3.13
N VAL A 14 -18.18 -12.64 3.39
CA VAL A 14 -18.84 -12.79 4.70
C VAL A 14 -17.86 -13.27 5.77
N ALA A 15 -16.98 -14.23 5.44
CA ALA A 15 -16.00 -14.75 6.39
C ALA A 15 -15.05 -13.68 6.91
N ARG A 16 -14.67 -12.70 6.07
CA ARG A 16 -13.83 -11.57 6.45
C ARG A 16 -14.45 -10.66 7.51
N LEU A 17 -15.78 -10.65 7.64
CA LEU A 17 -16.49 -9.87 8.66
C LEU A 17 -16.53 -10.56 10.03
N LEU A 18 -16.15 -11.84 10.10
CA LEU A 18 -16.16 -12.59 11.36
C LEU A 18 -14.91 -12.23 12.19
N PRO A 19 -15.08 -11.97 13.51
CA PRO A 19 -13.94 -11.69 14.39
C PRO A 19 -12.92 -12.84 14.37
N GLY A 20 -11.65 -12.52 14.14
CA GLY A 20 -10.56 -13.51 14.14
C GLY A 20 -10.43 -14.36 12.87
N ALA A 21 -11.26 -14.14 11.85
CA ALA A 21 -11.13 -14.84 10.57
C ALA A 21 -9.90 -14.37 9.77
N LEU A 22 -9.51 -13.12 9.93
CA LEU A 22 -8.27 -12.56 9.35
C LEU A 22 -7.17 -12.56 10.41
N GLY A 23 -5.94 -12.86 10.00
CA GLY A 23 -4.78 -12.89 10.89
C GLY A 23 -4.40 -11.51 11.47
N ASP A 24 -4.74 -10.42 10.76
CA ASP A 24 -4.63 -9.04 11.25
C ASP A 24 -6.02 -8.38 11.17
N ALA A 25 -6.55 -7.98 12.33
CA ALA A 25 -7.86 -7.30 12.43
C ALA A 25 -7.90 -5.98 11.62
N ARG A 26 -6.73 -5.34 11.39
CA ARG A 26 -6.63 -4.10 10.61
C ARG A 26 -6.77 -4.32 9.10
N SER A 27 -6.60 -5.56 8.63
CA SER A 27 -6.72 -5.86 7.20
C SER A 27 -8.10 -5.51 6.64
N SER A 28 -9.17 -5.73 7.41
CA SER A 28 -10.53 -5.36 7.00
C SER A 28 -10.80 -3.86 7.07
N GLU A 29 -10.09 -3.14 7.93
CA GLU A 29 -10.24 -1.69 8.07
C GLU A 29 -9.55 -0.91 6.94
N GLU A 30 -8.49 -1.49 6.35
CA GLU A 30 -7.76 -0.90 5.22
C GLU A 30 -8.35 -1.25 3.85
N GLU A 31 -9.37 -2.11 3.78
CA GLU A 31 -10.03 -2.49 2.52
C GLU A 31 -10.83 -1.31 1.91
N SER A 32 -11.04 -1.39 0.57
CA SER A 32 -11.84 -0.40 -0.15
C SER A 32 -13.22 -0.24 0.46
N PHE A 33 -13.66 1.00 0.59
CA PHE A 33 -14.95 1.44 1.14
C PHE A 33 -15.08 1.40 2.67
N SER A 34 -14.21 0.73 3.41
CA SER A 34 -14.30 0.66 4.88
C SER A 34 -14.17 2.02 5.54
N ASN A 35 -13.32 2.89 4.99
CA ASN A 35 -13.13 4.28 5.44
C ASN A 35 -13.66 5.34 4.44
N GLY A 36 -14.51 4.93 3.49
CA GLY A 36 -15.07 5.81 2.45
C GLY A 36 -14.14 6.08 1.27
N LEU A 37 -12.94 5.50 1.23
CA LEU A 37 -11.99 5.62 0.13
C LEU A 37 -11.79 4.27 -0.57
N LEU A 38 -11.29 4.32 -1.80
CA LEU A 38 -10.71 3.15 -2.46
C LEU A 38 -9.33 2.87 -1.86
N GLU A 39 -8.99 1.59 -1.76
CA GLU A 39 -7.69 1.16 -1.26
C GLU A 39 -6.52 1.68 -2.12
N ALA A 40 -5.43 2.05 -1.45
CA ALA A 40 -4.18 2.40 -2.12
C ALA A 40 -3.57 1.17 -2.82
N PRO A 41 -2.68 1.35 -3.82
CA PRO A 41 -1.97 0.25 -4.43
C PRO A 41 -1.21 -0.59 -3.40
N ALA A 42 -1.43 -1.92 -3.43
CA ALA A 42 -0.70 -2.87 -2.61
C ALA A 42 0.44 -3.50 -3.42
N TYR A 43 1.56 -3.77 -2.75
CA TYR A 43 2.75 -4.35 -3.37
C TYR A 43 3.14 -5.65 -2.68
N THR A 44 3.60 -6.63 -3.47
CA THR A 44 4.09 -7.92 -3.01
C THR A 44 5.56 -8.12 -3.42
N LYS A 45 6.18 -9.18 -2.94
CA LYS A 45 7.52 -9.60 -3.41
C LYS A 45 7.42 -10.21 -4.82
N PRO A 46 8.49 -10.12 -5.63
CA PRO A 46 9.79 -9.48 -5.35
C PRO A 46 9.73 -7.94 -5.42
N ASN A 47 10.72 -7.26 -4.80
CA ASN A 47 10.78 -5.79 -4.77
C ASN A 47 10.94 -5.14 -6.15
N VAL A 48 11.38 -5.90 -7.14
CA VAL A 48 11.43 -5.49 -8.56
C VAL A 48 10.84 -6.62 -9.38
N PHE A 49 9.84 -6.32 -10.19
CA PHE A 49 9.23 -7.27 -11.10
C PHE A 49 9.09 -6.63 -12.49
N ARG A 50 9.73 -7.23 -13.52
CA ARG A 50 9.72 -6.74 -14.91
C ARG A 50 10.09 -5.25 -15.01
N ASP A 51 11.21 -4.87 -14.37
CA ASP A 51 11.73 -3.49 -14.31
C ASP A 51 10.79 -2.48 -13.60
N MET A 52 9.75 -2.96 -12.92
CA MET A 52 8.85 -2.16 -12.09
C MET A 52 9.24 -2.31 -10.62
N PRO A 53 9.92 -1.32 -10.01
CA PRO A 53 10.28 -1.37 -8.61
C PRO A 53 9.09 -1.02 -7.70
N VAL A 54 9.07 -1.63 -6.52
CA VAL A 54 8.21 -1.17 -5.41
C VAL A 54 8.67 0.22 -4.97
N PRO A 55 7.76 1.18 -4.70
CA PRO A 55 8.13 2.50 -4.22
C PRO A 55 9.03 2.45 -2.99
N GLU A 56 10.09 3.26 -2.98
CA GLU A 56 11.11 3.27 -1.92
C GLU A 56 10.55 3.48 -0.50
N VAL A 57 9.41 4.16 -0.39
CA VAL A 57 8.74 4.38 0.89
C VAL A 57 8.45 3.08 1.62
N PHE A 58 8.10 1.99 0.90
CA PHE A 58 7.83 0.68 1.50
C PHE A 58 9.11 -0.04 1.96
N LEU A 59 10.25 0.32 1.40
CA LEU A 59 11.54 -0.26 1.75
C LEU A 59 12.20 0.46 2.94
N SER A 60 11.70 1.64 3.29
CA SER A 60 12.27 2.48 4.35
C SER A 60 11.98 2.01 5.78
N GLY A 61 10.97 1.14 5.97
CA GLY A 61 10.47 0.76 7.29
C GLY A 61 9.79 1.89 8.08
N ASN A 62 9.64 3.07 7.48
CA ASN A 62 8.97 4.21 8.11
C ASN A 62 7.45 4.10 7.98
N HIS A 63 6.80 3.49 8.96
CA HIS A 63 5.35 3.26 8.95
C HIS A 63 4.54 4.55 8.78
N LYS A 64 5.01 5.68 9.30
CA LYS A 64 4.32 6.96 9.13
C LYS A 64 4.36 7.44 7.68
N ALA A 65 5.53 7.36 7.03
CA ALA A 65 5.66 7.73 5.63
C ALA A 65 4.85 6.80 4.72
N ILE A 66 4.78 5.51 5.06
CA ILE A 66 3.96 4.52 4.35
C ILE A 66 2.47 4.87 4.48
N ALA A 67 2.00 5.21 5.67
CA ALA A 67 0.61 5.58 5.91
C ALA A 67 0.23 6.88 5.16
N GLU A 68 1.10 7.89 5.18
CA GLU A 68 0.91 9.14 4.42
C GLU A 68 0.86 8.87 2.90
N TRP A 69 1.74 8.01 2.40
CA TRP A 69 1.77 7.61 1.00
C TRP A 69 0.50 6.85 0.59
N LYS A 70 0.07 5.87 1.40
CA LYS A 70 -1.17 5.12 1.17
C LYS A 70 -2.38 6.05 1.11
N LEU A 71 -2.50 6.99 2.06
CA LEU A 71 -3.62 7.93 2.08
C LEU A 71 -3.63 8.83 0.83
N GLU A 72 -2.47 9.37 0.42
CA GLU A 72 -2.35 10.21 -0.77
C GLU A 72 -2.82 9.46 -2.03
N HIS A 73 -2.36 8.23 -2.22
CA HIS A 73 -2.73 7.42 -3.39
C HIS A 73 -4.16 6.89 -3.34
N ALA A 74 -4.69 6.60 -2.14
CA ALA A 74 -6.10 6.28 -1.96
C ALA A 74 -7.00 7.46 -2.37
N LEU A 75 -6.66 8.68 -1.96
CA LEU A 75 -7.38 9.89 -2.34
C LEU A 75 -7.34 10.14 -3.86
N GLU A 76 -6.16 10.03 -4.49
CA GLU A 76 -6.00 10.21 -5.92
C GLU A 76 -6.81 9.17 -6.71
N ARG A 77 -6.72 7.90 -6.31
CA ARG A 77 -7.48 6.80 -6.93
C ARG A 77 -8.99 6.97 -6.75
N THR A 78 -9.42 7.39 -5.56
CA THR A 78 -10.84 7.63 -5.28
C THR A 78 -11.35 8.80 -6.10
N LYS A 79 -10.61 9.90 -6.17
CA LYS A 79 -10.95 11.07 -6.97
C LYS A 79 -11.16 10.73 -8.45
N THR A 80 -10.33 9.83 -9.00
CA THR A 80 -10.38 9.44 -10.41
C THR A 80 -11.51 8.46 -10.69
N ASN A 81 -11.75 7.46 -9.82
CA ASN A 81 -12.66 6.36 -10.10
C ASN A 81 -14.03 6.52 -9.43
N ARG A 82 -14.11 7.23 -8.30
CA ARG A 82 -15.32 7.43 -7.49
C ARG A 82 -15.34 8.86 -6.92
N PRO A 83 -15.56 9.88 -7.78
CA PRO A 83 -15.60 11.29 -7.34
C PRO A 83 -16.67 11.54 -6.28
N ASP A 84 -17.78 10.80 -6.32
CA ASP A 84 -18.84 10.84 -5.32
C ASP A 84 -18.33 10.52 -3.89
N LEU A 85 -17.52 9.48 -3.75
CA LEU A 85 -16.91 9.10 -2.46
C LEU A 85 -15.82 10.10 -2.05
N TYR A 86 -15.06 10.61 -3.01
CA TYR A 86 -14.03 11.61 -2.74
C TYR A 86 -14.63 12.89 -2.17
N GLU A 87 -15.73 13.41 -2.74
CA GLU A 87 -16.40 14.59 -2.26
C GLU A 87 -17.00 14.39 -0.86
N ALA A 88 -17.63 13.24 -0.62
CA ALA A 88 -18.16 12.87 0.70
C ALA A 88 -17.05 12.80 1.75
N TRP A 89 -15.92 12.18 1.41
CA TRP A 89 -14.77 12.07 2.30
C TRP A 89 -14.12 13.43 2.56
N ALA A 90 -13.97 14.27 1.53
CA ALA A 90 -13.39 15.60 1.66
C ALA A 90 -14.23 16.51 2.56
N ALA A 91 -15.56 16.41 2.47
CA ALA A 91 -16.48 17.15 3.34
C ALA A 91 -16.37 16.72 4.81
N ALA A 92 -16.12 15.42 5.07
CA ALA A 92 -15.95 14.87 6.41
C ALA A 92 -14.56 15.18 7.02
N HIS A 93 -13.52 15.43 6.19
CA HIS A 93 -12.13 15.60 6.62
C HIS A 93 -11.47 16.88 6.09
N PRO A 94 -12.02 18.06 6.40
CA PRO A 94 -11.50 19.35 5.89
C PRO A 94 -10.05 19.62 6.32
N GLU A 95 -9.59 19.02 7.41
CA GLU A 95 -8.23 19.16 7.95
C GLU A 95 -7.16 18.65 6.99
N HIS A 96 -7.47 17.66 6.14
CA HIS A 96 -6.53 17.11 5.16
C HIS A 96 -6.30 18.04 3.96
N PHE A 97 -7.23 18.96 3.69
CA PHE A 97 -7.17 19.93 2.60
C PHE A 97 -6.73 21.32 3.05
N SER A 98 -6.61 21.56 4.35
CA SER A 98 -6.00 22.78 4.87
C SER A 98 -4.53 22.86 4.45
N PRO A 99 -4.01 24.01 4.02
CA PRO A 99 -2.64 24.17 3.57
C PRO A 99 -1.67 23.84 4.72
N LYS A 100 -1.18 22.58 4.76
CA LYS A 100 -0.12 22.20 5.67
C LYS A 100 1.05 23.14 5.41
N LYS A 101 1.48 23.94 6.41
CA LYS A 101 2.74 24.71 6.36
C LYS A 101 3.81 23.75 5.81
N LYS A 102 4.36 24.06 4.63
CA LYS A 102 5.39 23.27 3.95
C LYS A 102 6.54 23.00 4.92
N LYS A 103 6.58 21.84 5.57
CA LYS A 103 7.81 21.34 6.18
C LYS A 103 8.80 21.22 5.04
N LYS A 104 9.94 21.93 5.14
CA LYS A 104 11.05 21.85 4.19
C LYS A 104 11.31 20.38 3.89
N ARG A 105 11.13 19.96 2.61
CA ARG A 105 11.53 18.65 2.13
C ARG A 105 13.01 18.49 2.44
N THR A 106 13.33 17.71 3.46
CA THR A 106 14.70 17.24 3.67
C THR A 106 15.06 16.48 2.39
N LYS A 107 16.05 16.99 1.64
CA LYS A 107 16.57 16.32 0.45
C LYS A 107 16.93 14.91 0.89
N LEU A 108 16.23 13.90 0.36
CA LEU A 108 16.64 12.51 0.53
C LEU A 108 18.06 12.41 -0.01
N THR A 109 18.98 12.16 0.89
CA THR A 109 20.37 11.83 0.56
C THR A 109 20.36 10.61 -0.36
N HIS A 110 21.05 10.73 -1.48
CA HIS A 110 21.25 9.66 -2.46
C HIS A 110 21.59 8.34 -1.75
N TYR A 111 20.78 7.31 -1.99
CA TYR A 111 21.11 5.94 -1.65
C TYR A 111 22.47 5.60 -2.29
N LYS A 112 23.48 5.34 -1.45
CA LYS A 112 24.77 4.84 -1.88
C LYS A 112 24.68 3.30 -1.84
N PRO A 113 24.71 2.59 -2.97
CA PRO A 113 24.66 1.14 -2.95
C PRO A 113 25.84 0.60 -2.15
N ARG A 114 25.58 -0.41 -1.31
CA ARG A 114 26.61 -1.12 -0.56
C ARG A 114 27.57 -1.75 -1.56
N PRO A 115 28.90 -1.62 -1.41
CA PRO A 115 29.85 -2.27 -2.30
C PRO A 115 29.57 -3.77 -2.31
N GLU A 116 29.54 -4.36 -3.49
CA GLU A 116 29.41 -5.76 -3.75
C GLU A 116 30.42 -6.54 -2.90
N GLN A 117 29.95 -7.40 -2.01
CA GLN A 117 30.82 -8.37 -1.34
C GLN A 117 31.30 -9.33 -2.42
N GLN A 118 32.58 -9.26 -2.72
CA GLN A 118 33.27 -10.21 -3.59
C GLN A 118 33.04 -11.63 -3.04
N MET A 119 32.34 -12.46 -3.81
CA MET A 119 32.24 -13.88 -3.55
C MET A 119 33.66 -14.48 -3.62
N PRO A 120 34.03 -15.38 -2.69
CA PRO A 120 35.27 -16.11 -2.82
C PRO A 120 35.28 -16.87 -4.14
N GLN A 121 36.35 -16.70 -4.93
CA GLN A 121 36.58 -17.53 -6.11
C GLN A 121 37.07 -18.89 -5.60
N ASP A 122 36.26 -19.93 -5.82
CA ASP A 122 36.68 -21.30 -5.62
C ASP A 122 37.85 -21.59 -6.60
N THR A 123 39.02 -21.78 -6.06
CA THR A 123 40.19 -22.26 -6.78
C THR A 123 40.01 -23.78 -6.98
N PRO A 124 40.06 -24.30 -8.21
CA PRO A 124 40.05 -25.75 -8.39
C PRO A 124 41.41 -26.32 -7.95
N GLU A 125 41.38 -27.15 -6.94
CA GLU A 125 42.54 -28.00 -6.61
C GLU A 125 42.77 -29.04 -7.70
N ASN A 126 44.01 -29.15 -8.09
CA ASN A 126 44.59 -30.05 -9.08
C ASN A 126 44.87 -31.41 -8.47
#